data_869cba3e212d806f021d2bd1a5e3c5d6
#
_entry.id   869cba3e212d806f021d2bd1a5e3c5d6
#
_cell.length_a   1.000
_cell.length_b   1.000
_cell.length_c   1.000
_cell.angle_alpha   90.00
_cell.angle_beta   90.00
_cell.angle_gamma   90.00
#
_symmetry.space_group_name_H-M   'P 1'
#
loop_
_entity.id
_entity.type
_entity.pdbx_description
1 polymer ?
#
loop_
_entity_poly.entity_id
_entity_poly.type
_entity_poly.pdbx_seq_one_letter_code
_entity_poly.pdbx_strand_id
1 'polypeptide(L)'
;GKSTLIRLINGLCPHYFGGELKGTVRVAGQDNQTMKLHEISSRVGTLFQNPESQFFALGVEEEMAFKPESRGMHPDKIRDLIAKTSQRFGLNSVLKNTIHELSQGQKQKVGLASLMMEPLQVLILDEPTGNLDPESTMDLAQEILRLKEKGVAVLIVDHRLYWLKGVADRVCVMEKGRIVQEGTFDDLSDEVRARYGLRKVDVEDK
;
A
#
# COMPACT_ATOMS: atom_id res chain seq x y z
N GLY A 1 -8.56 -14.61 3.84
CA GLY A 1 -9.55 -13.52 3.98
C GLY A 1 -8.98 -12.18 3.55
N LYS A 2 -7.99 -11.60 4.27
CA LYS A 2 -7.45 -10.26 4.00
C LYS A 2 -6.85 -10.13 2.59
N SER A 3 -5.97 -11.05 2.21
CA SER A 3 -5.36 -11.04 0.87
C SER A 3 -6.38 -11.25 -0.26
N THR A 4 -7.45 -12.00 -0.02
CA THR A 4 -8.55 -12.16 -0.97
C THR A 4 -9.30 -10.83 -1.16
N LEU A 5 -9.55 -10.08 -0.09
CA LEU A 5 -10.15 -8.75 -0.16
C LEU A 5 -9.28 -7.79 -0.99
N ILE A 6 -7.97 -7.78 -0.75
CA ILE A 6 -7.02 -6.99 -1.55
C ILE A 6 -7.12 -7.37 -3.03
N ARG A 7 -7.11 -8.68 -3.35
CA ARG A 7 -7.21 -9.16 -4.73
C ARG A 7 -8.54 -8.81 -5.41
N LEU A 8 -9.61 -8.68 -4.66
CA LEU A 8 -10.89 -8.20 -5.19
C LEU A 8 -10.82 -6.72 -5.56
N ILE A 9 -10.22 -5.89 -4.69
CA ILE A 9 -10.17 -4.44 -4.90
C ILE A 9 -9.22 -4.07 -6.04
N ASN A 10 -8.06 -4.73 -6.14
CA ASN A 10 -7.09 -4.46 -7.19
C ASN A 10 -7.39 -5.21 -8.51
N GLY A 11 -8.53 -5.92 -8.58
CA GLY A 11 -9.00 -6.58 -9.79
C GLY A 11 -8.33 -7.91 -10.13
N LEU A 12 -7.41 -8.42 -9.31
CA LEU A 12 -6.78 -9.71 -9.54
C LEU A 12 -7.76 -10.89 -9.38
N CYS A 13 -8.85 -10.70 -8.61
CA CYS A 13 -10.00 -11.58 -8.59
C CYS A 13 -11.22 -10.83 -9.18
N PRO A 14 -11.95 -11.40 -10.13
CA PRO A 14 -11.76 -12.71 -10.73
C PRO A 14 -10.86 -12.74 -11.97
N HIS A 15 -10.29 -11.60 -12.41
CA HIS A 15 -9.60 -11.49 -13.70
C HIS A 15 -8.37 -12.41 -13.84
N TYR A 16 -7.60 -12.60 -12.78
CA TYR A 16 -6.40 -13.43 -12.79
C TYR A 16 -6.55 -14.69 -11.93
N PHE A 17 -7.10 -14.55 -10.72
CA PHE A 17 -7.44 -15.68 -9.87
C PHE A 17 -8.91 -16.02 -10.06
N GLY A 18 -9.19 -17.22 -10.57
CA GLY A 18 -10.55 -17.70 -10.78
C GLY A 18 -11.36 -17.76 -9.48
N GLY A 19 -12.68 -17.73 -9.62
CA GLY A 19 -13.63 -17.82 -8.52
C GLY A 19 -14.98 -17.21 -8.90
N GLU A 20 -16.00 -17.49 -8.11
CA GLU A 20 -17.31 -16.86 -8.24
C GLU A 20 -17.37 -15.65 -7.31
N LEU A 21 -17.59 -14.46 -7.86
CA LEU A 21 -17.81 -13.23 -7.11
C LEU A 21 -19.32 -12.96 -7.03
N LYS A 22 -19.86 -12.97 -5.82
CA LYS A 22 -21.25 -12.55 -5.52
C LYS A 22 -21.23 -11.17 -4.88
N GLY A 23 -22.04 -10.26 -5.43
CA GLY A 23 -22.05 -8.85 -5.01
C GLY A 23 -21.25 -7.97 -5.94
N THR A 24 -20.93 -6.75 -5.49
CA THR A 24 -20.23 -5.72 -6.27
C THR A 24 -19.02 -5.20 -5.54
N VAL A 25 -17.94 -4.93 -6.26
CA VAL A 25 -16.75 -4.22 -5.75
C VAL A 25 -16.61 -2.93 -6.55
N ARG A 26 -16.79 -1.79 -5.89
CA ARG A 26 -16.66 -0.49 -6.54
C ARG A 26 -15.35 0.19 -6.16
N VAL A 27 -14.61 0.61 -7.19
CA VAL A 27 -13.37 1.38 -7.04
C VAL A 27 -13.60 2.74 -7.69
N ALA A 28 -13.45 3.81 -6.93
CA ALA A 28 -13.73 5.17 -7.39
C ALA A 28 -15.11 5.31 -8.06
N GLY A 29 -16.13 4.69 -7.46
CA GLY A 29 -17.52 4.72 -7.94
C GLY A 29 -17.86 3.77 -9.08
N GLN A 30 -16.88 3.11 -9.70
CA GLN A 30 -17.10 2.17 -10.81
C GLN A 30 -16.99 0.72 -10.33
N ASP A 31 -17.84 -0.15 -10.88
CA ASP A 31 -17.76 -1.59 -10.61
C ASP A 31 -16.53 -2.19 -11.28
N ASN A 32 -15.60 -2.72 -10.46
CA ASN A 32 -14.34 -3.24 -10.97
C ASN A 32 -14.49 -4.52 -11.82
N GLN A 33 -15.62 -5.21 -11.73
CA GLN A 33 -15.91 -6.36 -12.62
C GLN A 33 -16.11 -5.94 -14.07
N THR A 34 -16.52 -4.69 -14.32
CA THR A 34 -16.72 -4.13 -15.66
C THR A 34 -15.48 -3.41 -16.21
N MET A 35 -14.47 -3.18 -15.36
CA MET A 35 -13.24 -2.52 -15.74
C MET A 35 -12.19 -3.52 -16.22
N LYS A 36 -11.37 -3.09 -17.18
CA LYS A 36 -10.18 -3.87 -17.57
C LYS A 36 -9.09 -3.72 -16.50
N LEU A 37 -8.24 -4.72 -16.34
CA LEU A 37 -7.19 -4.75 -15.32
C LEU A 37 -6.27 -3.52 -15.39
N HIS A 38 -5.92 -3.04 -16.59
CA HIS A 38 -5.09 -1.86 -16.76
C HIS A 38 -5.79 -0.57 -16.30
N GLU A 39 -7.12 -0.49 -16.39
CA GLU A 39 -7.91 0.65 -15.90
C GLU A 39 -7.94 0.65 -14.35
N ILE A 40 -8.07 -0.53 -13.74
CA ILE A 40 -7.99 -0.69 -12.29
C ILE A 40 -6.58 -0.31 -11.80
N SER A 41 -5.53 -0.86 -12.42
CA SER A 41 -4.13 -0.60 -12.04
C SER A 41 -3.70 0.86 -12.24
N SER A 42 -4.44 1.62 -13.06
CA SER A 42 -4.22 3.05 -13.20
C SER A 42 -4.74 3.88 -12.03
N ARG A 43 -5.64 3.33 -11.23
CA ARG A 43 -6.31 4.02 -10.11
C ARG A 43 -5.90 3.45 -8.75
N VAL A 44 -5.57 2.15 -8.73
CA VAL A 44 -5.24 1.40 -7.52
C VAL A 44 -3.77 1.06 -7.52
N GLY A 45 -3.02 1.60 -6.58
CA GLY A 45 -1.67 1.15 -6.25
C GLY A 45 -1.73 0.10 -5.14
N THR A 46 -0.98 -0.98 -5.27
CA THR A 46 -0.89 -2.01 -4.23
C THR A 46 0.57 -2.26 -3.89
N LEU A 47 0.93 -2.10 -2.62
CA LEU A 47 2.20 -2.54 -2.08
C LEU A 47 1.97 -3.85 -1.33
N PHE A 48 2.55 -4.94 -1.84
CA PHE A 48 2.46 -6.26 -1.24
C PHE A 48 3.48 -6.43 -0.11
N GLN A 49 3.24 -7.39 0.77
CA GLN A 49 4.10 -7.72 1.91
C GLN A 49 5.57 -8.00 1.50
N ASN A 50 5.77 -8.65 0.35
CA ASN A 50 7.09 -8.80 -0.25
C ASN A 50 7.22 -7.89 -1.47
N PRO A 51 7.84 -6.70 -1.35
CA PRO A 51 7.99 -5.77 -2.47
C PRO A 51 8.86 -6.32 -3.61
N GLU A 52 9.79 -7.24 -3.34
CA GLU A 52 10.64 -7.84 -4.38
C GLU A 52 9.85 -8.55 -5.48
N SER A 53 8.72 -9.15 -5.11
CA SER A 53 7.88 -9.88 -6.07
C SER A 53 7.12 -8.98 -7.06
N GLN A 54 7.16 -7.67 -6.86
CA GLN A 54 6.44 -6.70 -7.70
C GLN A 54 7.36 -5.79 -8.52
N PHE A 55 8.68 -5.85 -8.34
CA PHE A 55 9.62 -5.06 -9.12
C PHE A 55 9.80 -5.63 -10.53
N PHE A 56 9.84 -4.74 -11.52
CA PHE A 56 10.02 -5.06 -12.93
C PHE A 56 11.43 -4.74 -13.41
N ALA A 57 12.10 -3.75 -12.81
CA ALA A 57 13.42 -3.32 -13.17
C ALA A 57 14.49 -3.86 -12.21
N LEU A 58 15.76 -3.79 -12.63
CA LEU A 58 16.91 -4.18 -11.81
C LEU A 58 17.40 -3.03 -10.93
N GLY A 59 17.30 -1.79 -11.41
CA GLY A 59 17.75 -0.59 -10.72
C GLY A 59 16.60 0.21 -10.11
N VAL A 60 16.92 1.00 -9.10
CA VAL A 60 15.94 1.82 -8.38
C VAL A 60 15.33 2.91 -9.27
N GLU A 61 16.20 3.60 -10.03
CA GLU A 61 15.73 4.70 -10.91
C GLU A 61 14.84 4.15 -12.03
N GLU A 62 15.21 3.01 -12.62
CA GLU A 62 14.47 2.35 -13.68
C GLU A 62 13.12 1.84 -13.15
N GLU A 63 13.07 1.32 -11.94
CA GLU A 63 11.82 0.88 -11.31
C GLU A 63 10.86 2.06 -11.11
N MET A 64 11.37 3.20 -10.64
CA MET A 64 10.57 4.41 -10.51
C MET A 64 10.12 4.96 -11.87
N ALA A 65 10.95 4.86 -12.91
CA ALA A 65 10.63 5.31 -14.26
C ALA A 65 9.62 4.42 -14.98
N PHE A 66 9.57 3.13 -14.66
CA PHE A 66 8.87 2.09 -15.43
C PHE A 66 7.41 2.43 -15.74
N LYS A 67 6.65 2.85 -14.74
CA LYS A 67 5.22 3.14 -14.91
C LYS A 67 4.96 4.43 -15.71
N PRO A 68 5.63 5.57 -15.42
CA PRO A 68 5.53 6.78 -16.24
C PRO A 68 5.97 6.57 -17.69
N GLU A 69 7.06 5.80 -17.93
CA GLU A 69 7.53 5.46 -19.28
C GLU A 69 6.50 4.64 -20.06
N SER A 70 5.90 3.64 -19.41
CA SER A 70 4.87 2.80 -20.03
C SER A 70 3.66 3.60 -20.50
N ARG A 71 3.47 4.81 -19.97
CA ARG A 71 2.41 5.75 -20.36
C ARG A 71 2.86 6.86 -21.29
N GLY A 72 4.11 6.80 -21.77
CA GLY A 72 4.65 7.78 -22.72
C GLY A 72 4.91 9.16 -22.11
N MET A 73 5.15 9.23 -20.79
CA MET A 73 5.53 10.49 -20.16
C MET A 73 6.89 10.96 -20.70
N HIS A 74 7.03 12.27 -20.94
CA HIS A 74 8.28 12.83 -21.47
C HIS A 74 9.46 12.59 -20.50
N PRO A 75 10.66 12.19 -20.99
CA PRO A 75 11.80 11.84 -20.12
C PRO A 75 12.19 12.93 -19.11
N ASP A 76 12.14 14.21 -19.49
CA ASP A 76 12.46 15.32 -18.60
C ASP A 76 11.49 15.37 -17.39
N LYS A 77 10.19 15.16 -17.64
CA LYS A 77 9.18 15.10 -16.58
C LYS A 77 9.40 13.91 -15.67
N ILE A 78 9.82 12.77 -16.23
CA ILE A 78 10.14 11.57 -15.45
C ILE A 78 11.32 11.86 -14.53
N ARG A 79 12.40 12.44 -15.02
CA ARG A 79 13.57 12.82 -14.22
C ARG A 79 13.22 13.77 -13.07
N ASP A 80 12.45 14.80 -13.36
CA ASP A 80 11.97 15.74 -12.32
C ASP A 80 11.13 15.05 -11.26
N LEU A 81 10.27 14.12 -11.67
CA LEU A 81 9.39 13.39 -10.77
C LEU A 81 10.19 12.41 -9.91
N ILE A 82 11.17 11.71 -10.48
CA ILE A 82 12.11 10.84 -9.75
C ILE A 82 12.88 11.64 -8.71
N ALA A 83 13.46 12.79 -9.09
CA ALA A 83 14.20 13.64 -8.16
C ALA A 83 13.36 14.09 -6.96
N LYS A 84 12.13 14.55 -7.19
CA LYS A 84 11.20 14.96 -6.14
C LYS A 84 10.77 13.79 -5.25
N THR A 85 10.46 12.66 -5.87
CA THR A 85 9.96 11.48 -5.16
C THR A 85 11.08 10.82 -4.36
N SER A 86 12.27 10.67 -4.94
CA SER A 86 13.44 10.10 -4.23
C SER A 86 13.84 10.95 -3.02
N GLN A 87 13.81 12.26 -3.13
CA GLN A 87 14.02 13.16 -2.00
C GLN A 87 12.99 12.96 -0.90
N ARG A 88 11.71 12.87 -1.26
CA ARG A 88 10.58 12.69 -0.33
C ARG A 88 10.66 11.38 0.46
N PHE A 89 11.13 10.30 -0.18
CA PHE A 89 11.26 8.98 0.43
C PHE A 89 12.67 8.68 0.99
N GLY A 90 13.60 9.65 0.93
CA GLY A 90 14.97 9.47 1.40
C GLY A 90 15.77 8.45 0.58
N LEU A 91 15.51 8.37 -0.73
CA LEU A 91 16.12 7.38 -1.63
C LEU A 91 17.30 7.92 -2.44
N ASN A 92 17.69 9.19 -2.27
CA ASN A 92 18.73 9.83 -3.10
C ASN A 92 20.06 9.08 -3.08
N SER A 93 20.46 8.53 -1.92
CA SER A 93 21.72 7.80 -1.76
C SER A 93 21.75 6.45 -2.45
N VAL A 94 20.57 5.88 -2.74
CA VAL A 94 20.42 4.54 -3.33
C VAL A 94 19.83 4.55 -4.73
N LEU A 95 19.59 5.74 -5.29
CA LEU A 95 18.89 5.89 -6.57
C LEU A 95 19.63 5.18 -7.73
N LYS A 96 20.95 5.10 -7.67
CA LYS A 96 21.81 4.44 -8.68
C LYS A 96 22.14 2.98 -8.35
N ASN A 97 21.65 2.45 -7.25
CA ASN A 97 21.87 1.08 -6.85
C ASN A 97 20.96 0.11 -7.60
N THR A 98 21.38 -1.15 -7.63
CA THR A 98 20.46 -2.23 -7.99
C THR A 98 19.53 -2.54 -6.80
N ILE A 99 18.31 -3.01 -7.10
CA ILE A 99 17.31 -3.35 -6.07
C ILE A 99 17.82 -4.47 -5.15
N HIS A 100 18.64 -5.38 -5.65
CA HIS A 100 19.21 -6.47 -4.86
C HIS A 100 20.17 -6.01 -3.76
N GLU A 101 20.84 -4.86 -3.95
CA GLU A 101 21.75 -4.27 -2.96
C GLU A 101 21.02 -3.58 -1.79
N LEU A 102 19.72 -3.39 -1.91
CA LEU A 102 18.92 -2.67 -0.92
C LEU A 102 18.55 -3.52 0.28
N SER A 103 18.48 -2.90 1.45
CA SER A 103 17.83 -3.49 2.62
C SER A 103 16.30 -3.67 2.36
N GLN A 104 15.66 -4.55 3.13
CA GLN A 104 14.22 -4.79 2.98
C GLN A 104 13.39 -3.51 3.21
N GLY A 105 13.79 -2.66 4.16
CA GLY A 105 13.16 -1.37 4.39
C GLY A 105 13.33 -0.41 3.21
N GLN A 106 14.52 -0.36 2.61
CA GLN A 106 14.76 0.43 1.39
C GLN A 106 13.93 -0.09 0.21
N LYS A 107 13.83 -1.41 0.01
CA LYS A 107 12.97 -2.02 -1.01
C LYS A 107 11.52 -1.61 -0.81
N GLN A 108 11.04 -1.59 0.42
CA GLN A 108 9.69 -1.16 0.73
C GLN A 108 9.46 0.32 0.40
N LYS A 109 10.43 1.20 0.74
CA LYS A 109 10.40 2.62 0.36
C LYS A 109 10.42 2.81 -1.16
N VAL A 110 11.23 2.04 -1.90
CA VAL A 110 11.24 2.06 -3.37
C VAL A 110 9.90 1.62 -3.95
N GLY A 111 9.31 0.52 -3.47
CA GLY A 111 8.00 0.07 -3.92
C GLY A 111 6.92 1.12 -3.70
N LEU A 112 6.91 1.78 -2.55
CA LEU A 112 5.98 2.87 -2.27
C LEU A 112 6.23 4.09 -3.16
N ALA A 113 7.50 4.48 -3.33
CA ALA A 113 7.90 5.59 -4.20
C ALA A 113 7.48 5.36 -5.65
N SER A 114 7.68 4.15 -6.19
CA SER A 114 7.28 3.77 -7.55
C SER A 114 5.76 3.86 -7.74
N LEU A 115 4.97 3.51 -6.73
CA LEU A 115 3.52 3.70 -6.78
C LEU A 115 3.12 5.17 -6.81
N MET A 116 3.90 6.05 -6.14
CA MET A 116 3.64 7.49 -6.06
C MET A 116 4.13 8.29 -7.29
N MET A 117 4.76 7.65 -8.25
CA MET A 117 5.16 8.29 -9.52
C MET A 117 3.97 8.75 -10.36
N GLU A 118 2.76 8.31 -10.03
CA GLU A 118 1.53 8.72 -10.68
C GLU A 118 0.42 8.99 -9.66
N PRO A 119 -0.57 9.83 -10.02
CA PRO A 119 -1.72 10.05 -9.17
C PRO A 119 -2.50 8.75 -8.97
N LEU A 120 -2.74 8.39 -7.70
CA LEU A 120 -3.60 7.27 -7.32
C LEU A 120 -4.93 7.77 -6.74
N GLN A 121 -5.98 6.98 -6.90
CA GLN A 121 -7.26 7.17 -6.21
C GLN A 121 -7.37 6.26 -4.99
N VAL A 122 -6.75 5.09 -5.06
CA VAL A 122 -6.72 4.11 -3.97
C VAL A 122 -5.30 3.59 -3.80
N LEU A 123 -4.82 3.55 -2.57
CA LEU A 123 -3.57 2.90 -2.18
C LEU A 123 -3.88 1.74 -1.24
N ILE A 124 -3.38 0.55 -1.57
CA ILE A 124 -3.50 -0.65 -0.74
C ILE A 124 -2.11 -1.00 -0.21
N LEU A 125 -2.00 -1.19 1.10
CA LEU A 125 -0.77 -1.57 1.78
C LEU A 125 -1.00 -2.89 2.53
N ASP A 126 -0.28 -3.94 2.13
CA ASP A 126 -0.35 -5.26 2.77
C ASP A 126 0.88 -5.47 3.65
N GLU A 127 0.71 -5.37 4.97
CA GLU A 127 1.74 -5.46 6.00
C GLU A 127 2.96 -4.53 5.76
N PRO A 128 2.73 -3.22 5.52
CA PRO A 128 3.78 -2.31 5.07
C PRO A 128 4.88 -2.05 6.10
N THR A 129 4.64 -2.34 7.39
CA THR A 129 5.60 -2.08 8.46
C THR A 129 6.45 -3.28 8.84
N GLY A 130 6.25 -4.44 8.18
CA GLY A 130 6.92 -5.70 8.53
C GLY A 130 8.45 -5.60 8.61
N ASN A 131 9.05 -4.81 7.70
CA ASN A 131 10.50 -4.66 7.55
C ASN A 131 10.99 -3.22 7.79
N LEU A 132 10.14 -2.37 8.36
CA LEU A 132 10.50 -0.98 8.68
C LEU A 132 10.92 -0.85 10.13
N ASP A 133 11.95 -0.01 10.36
CA ASP A 133 12.28 0.51 11.68
C ASP A 133 11.20 1.51 12.17
N PRO A 134 11.19 1.87 13.45
CA PRO A 134 10.19 2.78 14.00
C PRO A 134 10.16 4.16 13.32
N GLU A 135 11.32 4.71 12.96
CA GLU A 135 11.41 6.01 12.28
C GLU A 135 10.78 5.94 10.89
N SER A 136 11.17 4.94 10.09
CA SER A 136 10.57 4.69 8.77
C SER A 136 9.07 4.40 8.83
N THR A 137 8.60 3.77 9.91
CA THR A 137 7.17 3.55 10.14
C THR A 137 6.42 4.86 10.37
N MET A 138 7.01 5.80 11.13
CA MET A 138 6.44 7.12 11.33
C MET A 138 6.46 7.97 10.06
N ASP A 139 7.53 7.87 9.25
CA ASP A 139 7.58 8.51 7.93
C ASP A 139 6.44 8.01 7.02
N LEU A 140 6.18 6.69 7.01
CA LEU A 140 5.06 6.09 6.30
C LEU A 140 3.71 6.64 6.79
N ALA A 141 3.53 6.77 8.11
CA ALA A 141 2.32 7.34 8.70
C ALA A 141 2.07 8.77 8.21
N GLN A 142 3.10 9.61 8.21
CA GLN A 142 3.02 10.99 7.71
C GLN A 142 2.69 11.03 6.22
N GLU A 143 3.25 10.11 5.45
CA GLU A 143 2.98 10.02 4.02
C GLU A 143 1.52 9.65 3.74
N ILE A 144 0.97 8.71 4.51
CA ILE A 144 -0.44 8.32 4.41
C ILE A 144 -1.36 9.50 4.74
N LEU A 145 -1.06 10.27 5.78
CA LEU A 145 -1.84 11.46 6.13
C LEU A 145 -1.85 12.48 4.98
N ARG A 146 -0.69 12.73 4.35
CA ARG A 146 -0.60 13.61 3.16
C ARG A 146 -1.42 13.09 1.96
N LEU A 147 -1.47 11.77 1.77
CA LEU A 147 -2.27 11.17 0.70
C LEU A 147 -3.76 11.30 0.98
N LYS A 148 -4.17 11.13 2.23
CA LYS A 148 -5.56 11.36 2.68
C LYS A 148 -6.00 12.81 2.43
N GLU A 149 -5.17 13.78 2.76
CA GLU A 149 -5.42 15.20 2.48
C GLU A 149 -5.63 15.47 0.98
N LYS A 150 -4.99 14.70 0.11
CA LYS A 150 -5.17 14.76 -1.36
C LYS A 150 -6.37 13.95 -1.86
N GLY A 151 -7.17 13.38 -0.97
CA GLY A 151 -8.35 12.60 -1.31
C GLY A 151 -8.08 11.17 -1.76
N VAL A 152 -6.88 10.64 -1.53
CA VAL A 152 -6.55 9.23 -1.81
C VAL A 152 -7.16 8.34 -0.73
N ALA A 153 -7.96 7.35 -1.12
CA ALA A 153 -8.45 6.33 -0.20
C ALA A 153 -7.31 5.34 0.10
N VAL A 154 -7.03 5.09 1.38
CA VAL A 154 -5.95 4.18 1.79
C VAL A 154 -6.53 2.99 2.54
N LEU A 155 -6.25 1.79 2.05
CA LEU A 155 -6.57 0.52 2.74
C LEU A 155 -5.27 -0.09 3.27
N ILE A 156 -5.22 -0.31 4.57
CA ILE A 156 -4.05 -0.90 5.23
C ILE A 156 -4.46 -2.22 5.86
N VAL A 157 -3.69 -3.26 5.59
CA VAL A 157 -3.74 -4.52 6.30
C VAL A 157 -2.44 -4.64 7.08
N ASP A 158 -2.50 -4.62 8.38
CA ASP A 158 -1.31 -4.74 9.24
C ASP A 158 -1.65 -5.49 10.54
N HIS A 159 -0.65 -6.10 11.14
CA HIS A 159 -0.71 -6.72 12.46
C HIS A 159 -0.18 -5.80 13.57
N ARG A 160 0.62 -4.80 13.21
CA ARG A 160 1.17 -3.79 14.10
C ARG A 160 0.23 -2.59 14.11
N LEU A 161 -0.50 -2.41 15.20
CA LEU A 161 -1.57 -1.41 15.26
C LEU A 161 -1.11 -0.05 15.80
N TYR A 162 0.00 0.01 16.54
CA TYR A 162 0.45 1.21 17.27
C TYR A 162 0.60 2.46 16.39
N TRP A 163 1.07 2.30 15.16
CA TRP A 163 1.32 3.40 14.24
C TRP A 163 0.05 3.91 13.51
N LEU A 164 -1.04 3.15 13.59
CA LEU A 164 -2.31 3.48 12.94
C LEU A 164 -3.19 4.41 13.78
N LYS A 165 -2.85 4.59 15.06
CA LYS A 165 -3.57 5.53 15.94
C LYS A 165 -3.40 6.96 15.41
N GLY A 166 -4.52 7.63 15.14
CA GLY A 166 -4.54 8.96 14.50
C GLY A 166 -4.31 8.97 12.99
N VAL A 167 -4.03 7.80 12.38
CA VAL A 167 -3.87 7.64 10.92
C VAL A 167 -5.13 7.03 10.31
N ALA A 168 -5.66 5.97 10.93
CA ALA A 168 -6.86 5.28 10.45
C ALA A 168 -8.13 5.99 10.90
N ASP A 169 -9.03 6.29 9.94
CA ASP A 169 -10.37 6.84 10.23
C ASP A 169 -11.34 5.73 10.63
N ARG A 170 -11.13 4.52 10.13
CA ARG A 170 -12.01 3.37 10.28
C ARG A 170 -11.21 2.09 10.36
N VAL A 171 -11.62 1.20 11.22
CA VAL A 171 -10.99 -0.10 11.45
C VAL A 171 -12.00 -1.20 11.25
N CYS A 172 -11.58 -2.28 10.56
CA CYS A 172 -12.39 -3.48 10.37
C CYS A 172 -11.61 -4.70 10.87
N VAL A 173 -12.21 -5.48 11.74
CA VAL A 173 -11.66 -6.78 12.18
C VAL A 173 -12.23 -7.88 11.30
N MET A 174 -11.34 -8.68 10.71
CA MET A 174 -11.73 -9.82 9.88
C MET A 174 -11.38 -11.14 10.53
N GLU A 175 -12.35 -12.04 10.66
CA GLU A 175 -12.19 -13.40 11.10
C GLU A 175 -12.85 -14.37 10.11
N LYS A 176 -12.15 -15.46 9.75
CA LYS A 176 -12.65 -16.52 8.85
C LYS A 176 -13.30 -16.00 7.57
N GLY A 177 -12.75 -14.91 7.00
CA GLY A 177 -13.24 -14.31 5.75
C GLY A 177 -14.44 -13.38 5.87
N ARG A 178 -14.87 -13.05 7.09
CA ARG A 178 -15.97 -12.12 7.38
C ARG A 178 -15.49 -10.93 8.16
N ILE A 179 -16.08 -9.77 7.93
CA ILE A 179 -15.93 -8.62 8.83
C ILE A 179 -16.82 -8.91 10.04
N VAL A 180 -16.18 -9.01 11.22
CA VAL A 180 -16.84 -9.34 12.49
C VAL A 180 -17.00 -8.14 13.39
N GLN A 181 -16.24 -7.09 13.16
CA GLN A 181 -16.34 -5.81 13.83
C GLN A 181 -15.88 -4.68 12.93
N GLU A 182 -16.47 -3.53 13.08
CA GLU A 182 -16.17 -2.30 12.38
C GLU A 182 -16.39 -1.12 13.32
N GLY A 183 -15.52 -0.11 13.25
CA GLY A 183 -15.60 1.08 14.08
C GLY A 183 -14.39 2.00 13.87
N THR A 184 -14.12 2.84 14.84
CA THR A 184 -12.92 3.69 14.92
C THR A 184 -11.78 2.93 15.60
N PHE A 185 -10.61 3.56 15.68
CA PHE A 185 -9.48 2.97 16.38
C PHE A 185 -9.75 2.80 17.90
N ASP A 186 -10.52 3.71 18.50
CA ASP A 186 -10.86 3.68 19.91
C ASP A 186 -11.85 2.55 20.26
N ASP A 187 -12.60 2.03 19.29
CA ASP A 187 -13.48 0.88 19.46
C ASP A 187 -12.70 -0.46 19.57
N LEU A 188 -11.39 -0.45 19.30
CA LEU A 188 -10.50 -1.59 19.54
C LEU A 188 -10.10 -1.69 21.02
N SER A 189 -11.07 -1.89 21.92
CA SER A 189 -10.82 -2.10 23.34
C SER A 189 -9.89 -3.31 23.60
N ASP A 190 -9.30 -3.38 24.80
CA ASP A 190 -8.47 -4.54 25.19
C ASP A 190 -9.23 -5.86 25.10
N GLU A 191 -10.52 -5.87 25.41
CA GLU A 191 -11.39 -7.04 25.28
C GLU A 191 -11.52 -7.49 23.83
N VAL A 192 -11.73 -6.55 22.90
CA VAL A 192 -11.82 -6.82 21.47
C VAL A 192 -10.49 -7.34 20.95
N ARG A 193 -9.38 -6.72 21.35
CA ARG A 193 -8.04 -7.16 20.97
C ARG A 193 -7.73 -8.58 21.47
N ALA A 194 -8.02 -8.86 22.75
CA ALA A 194 -7.84 -10.19 23.31
C ALA A 194 -8.71 -11.24 22.62
N ARG A 195 -9.98 -10.90 22.34
CA ARG A 195 -10.94 -11.80 21.68
C ARG A 195 -10.49 -12.21 20.27
N TYR A 196 -9.89 -11.31 19.51
CA TYR A 196 -9.49 -11.55 18.12
C TYR A 196 -7.98 -11.73 17.94
N GLY A 197 -7.22 -11.84 19.02
CA GLY A 197 -5.77 -12.06 18.99
C GLY A 197 -4.99 -10.90 18.34
N LEU A 198 -5.50 -9.66 18.45
CA LEU A 198 -4.83 -8.48 17.93
C LEU A 198 -3.70 -8.05 18.88
N ARG A 199 -2.58 -7.59 18.31
CA ARG A 199 -1.46 -7.08 19.12
C ARG A 199 -1.86 -5.81 19.88
N LYS A 200 -1.18 -5.56 21.01
CA LYS A 200 -1.36 -4.32 21.78
C LYS A 200 -0.98 -3.10 20.95
N VAL A 201 -1.57 -1.96 21.30
CA VAL A 201 -1.34 -0.67 20.62
C VAL A 201 -0.14 0.08 21.20
N ASP A 202 0.30 -0.29 22.43
CA ASP A 202 1.39 0.41 23.11
C ASP A 202 2.76 -0.09 22.62
N VAL A 203 3.70 0.89 22.53
CA VAL A 203 5.07 0.71 21.99
C VAL A 203 5.96 -0.16 22.90
N GLU A 204 5.46 -0.61 24.06
CA GLU A 204 6.24 -1.34 25.07
C GLU A 204 6.45 -2.83 24.81
N ASP A 205 5.93 -3.38 23.73
CA ASP A 205 6.24 -4.76 23.34
C ASP A 205 7.58 -4.82 22.58
N LYS A 206 8.67 -4.81 23.37
CA LYS A 206 10.00 -5.29 22.94
C LYS A 206 10.03 -6.80 22.95
#